data_375a06da1a42328d127eb18fe55212c7
#
_entry.id   375a06da1a42328d127eb18fe55212c7
#
_cell.length_a   1.000
_cell.length_b   1.000
_cell.length_c   1.000
_cell.angle_alpha   90.00
_cell.angle_beta   90.00
_cell.angle_gamma   90.00
#
_symmetry.space_group_name_H-M   'P 1'
#
loop_
_entity.id
_entity.type
_entity.pdbx_description
1 polymer ?
#
loop_
_entity_poly.entity_id
_entity_poly.type
_entity_poly.pdbx_seq_one_letter_code
_entity_poly.pdbx_strand_id
1 'polypeptide(L)'
;MQAYSGWFRAAVLISAMTATVFAQSTTPTKSKRARTTASASQQDVKDLRELVSAQQQQLQAQRQQMDAIKSQLQQLLDATQQANAAAQKVQSSADQAQNTATQAQQSATEAQRLADQASANAVEAKTALSIVNGKSQEENKKISALQDVLGRFRFAGDIRVRGESFFQGCAACPDRNRGRIRVRFGVDGKLSEDFVGGLVIATGSLGDPTSTNTTLSNFFNRHTIGLDRGYITYNPTAHKWLSLTGGKFAYTWNRTQVTGDPDINPEGFSEKFSWDLNIPVAKNFTFTLMQTLFNEVTAGTDSYAFGGQVATKVQIGPLTSTPSIMLLKWNNPDSILQASAFATQATTTSGGLPISGEGPGCARGAGLPSTPPCAFSPNGMTNSTFTDAGGKPHFWSQFFYADVILNNQIKTGASRLPLNLVLEYENNLSAKDHPLDPAGTVLTNLGKQSHTYMTDISLGQVKNKNDIQIGYAWLREEQDAALASFAESDQRAPTNILQNRFYALWKLRANTLASYTFWYGRTLNSALQHAVLPAGINSGEVEPHLRRMQFDLIYTF
;
A
#
# COMPACT_ATOMS: atom_id res chain seq x y z
N MET A 1 -18.45 -27.55 -14.31
CA MET A 1 -17.47 -26.71 -15.01
C MET A 1 -18.08 -25.64 -15.92
N GLN A 2 -19.30 -25.76 -16.40
CA GLN A 2 -19.94 -24.76 -17.29
C GLN A 2 -20.56 -23.54 -16.59
N ALA A 3 -20.80 -23.58 -15.30
CA ALA A 3 -21.46 -22.49 -14.56
C ALA A 3 -20.53 -21.30 -14.17
N TYR A 4 -19.21 -21.50 -14.23
CA TYR A 4 -18.24 -20.45 -13.80
C TYR A 4 -17.83 -19.47 -14.91
N SER A 5 -18.05 -19.82 -16.17
CA SER A 5 -17.73 -18.91 -17.29
C SER A 5 -18.69 -17.72 -17.43
N GLY A 6 -19.88 -17.81 -16.85
CA GLY A 6 -20.89 -16.75 -16.93
C GLY A 6 -20.59 -15.52 -16.09
N TRP A 7 -19.95 -15.70 -14.93
CA TRP A 7 -19.64 -14.59 -14.02
C TRP A 7 -18.47 -13.75 -14.50
N PHE A 8 -17.45 -14.39 -15.08
CA PHE A 8 -16.31 -13.68 -15.65
C PHE A 8 -16.73 -12.84 -16.88
N ARG A 9 -17.69 -13.34 -17.69
CA ARG A 9 -18.22 -12.57 -18.81
C ARG A 9 -19.05 -11.36 -18.39
N ALA A 10 -19.74 -11.43 -17.25
CA ALA A 10 -20.49 -10.29 -16.70
C ALA A 10 -19.56 -9.19 -16.15
N ALA A 11 -18.48 -9.56 -15.46
CA ALA A 11 -17.49 -8.59 -14.96
C ALA A 11 -16.73 -7.90 -16.11
N VAL A 12 -16.37 -8.65 -17.17
CA VAL A 12 -15.72 -8.11 -18.37
C VAL A 12 -16.68 -7.22 -19.19
N LEU A 13 -17.98 -7.52 -19.22
CA LEU A 13 -18.98 -6.69 -19.90
C LEU A 13 -19.16 -5.31 -19.22
N ILE A 14 -19.09 -5.24 -17.89
CA ILE A 14 -19.11 -3.96 -17.17
C ILE A 14 -17.83 -3.17 -17.49
N SER A 15 -16.67 -3.82 -17.61
CA SER A 15 -15.41 -3.19 -18.00
C SER A 15 -15.41 -2.69 -19.45
N ALA A 16 -16.07 -3.43 -20.36
CA ALA A 16 -16.14 -3.04 -21.78
C ALA A 16 -17.01 -1.79 -22.02
N MET A 17 -18.02 -1.53 -21.19
CA MET A 17 -18.83 -0.30 -21.29
C MET A 17 -18.09 0.96 -20.83
N THR A 18 -17.08 0.83 -19.96
CA THR A 18 -16.26 1.99 -19.54
C THR A 18 -15.05 2.25 -20.46
N ALA A 19 -14.60 1.23 -21.22
CA ALA A 19 -13.45 1.36 -22.12
C ALA A 19 -13.76 2.00 -23.48
N THR A 20 -15.03 2.11 -23.89
CA THR A 20 -15.44 2.65 -25.19
C THR A 20 -15.47 4.17 -25.29
N VAL A 21 -15.16 4.92 -24.23
CA VAL A 21 -15.14 6.39 -24.24
C VAL A 21 -13.75 6.98 -24.55
N PHE A 22 -12.68 6.19 -24.59
CA PHE A 22 -11.32 6.71 -24.78
C PHE A 22 -10.57 6.13 -26.01
N ALA A 23 -11.21 6.12 -27.17
CA ALA A 23 -10.50 5.89 -28.43
C ALA A 23 -10.86 6.94 -29.46
N GLN A 24 -10.31 8.13 -29.33
CA GLN A 24 -10.08 9.01 -30.47
C GLN A 24 -8.61 9.34 -30.58
N SER A 25 -8.00 8.68 -31.56
CA SER A 25 -6.65 8.91 -32.04
C SER A 25 -6.53 10.30 -32.68
N THR A 26 -5.54 11.04 -32.29
CA THR A 26 -5.04 12.16 -33.09
C THR A 26 -3.66 11.82 -33.63
N THR A 27 -3.59 11.64 -34.93
CA THR A 27 -2.36 11.51 -35.69
C THR A 27 -1.52 12.80 -35.68
N PRO A 28 -0.22 12.73 -35.55
CA PRO A 28 0.63 13.92 -35.65
C PRO A 28 0.95 14.25 -37.11
N THR A 29 0.56 15.42 -37.53
CA THR A 29 0.97 15.98 -38.83
C THR A 29 2.38 16.54 -38.70
N LYS A 30 3.29 16.02 -39.51
CA LYS A 30 4.64 16.55 -39.68
C LYS A 30 4.60 17.90 -40.40
N SER A 31 5.06 18.94 -39.74
CA SER A 31 5.35 20.23 -40.37
C SER A 31 6.82 20.25 -40.83
N LYS A 32 7.00 20.55 -42.10
CA LYS A 32 8.31 20.75 -42.75
C LYS A 32 8.91 22.09 -42.32
N ARG A 33 10.18 22.03 -42.02
CA ARG A 33 11.04 23.17 -41.73
C ARG A 33 11.40 23.87 -43.02
N ALA A 34 10.95 25.09 -43.21
CA ALA A 34 11.52 25.99 -44.21
C ALA A 34 12.37 27.08 -43.52
N ARG A 35 13.58 27.15 -43.95
CA ARG A 35 14.58 28.11 -43.49
C ARG A 35 14.53 29.31 -44.43
N THR A 36 14.17 30.45 -43.92
CA THR A 36 14.37 31.70 -44.67
C THR A 36 15.02 32.73 -43.72
N THR A 37 16.20 33.09 -44.10
CA THR A 37 16.93 34.24 -43.56
C THR A 37 16.32 35.51 -44.14
N ALA A 38 15.83 36.38 -43.26
CA ALA A 38 15.50 37.74 -43.64
C ALA A 38 16.08 38.70 -42.57
N SER A 39 16.73 39.72 -43.05
CA SER A 39 17.35 40.76 -42.25
C SER A 39 16.27 41.55 -41.53
N ALA A 40 16.48 41.77 -40.25
CA ALA A 40 15.57 42.51 -39.43
C ALA A 40 15.53 43.98 -39.89
N SER A 41 14.32 44.46 -40.22
CA SER A 41 14.04 45.87 -40.49
C SER A 41 13.85 46.62 -39.15
N GLN A 42 13.98 47.94 -39.20
CA GLN A 42 13.71 48.78 -38.02
C GLN A 42 12.29 48.59 -37.41
N GLN A 43 11.39 48.07 -38.22
CA GLN A 43 10.05 47.73 -37.81
C GLN A 43 10.04 46.51 -36.86
N ASP A 44 10.83 45.50 -37.19
CA ASP A 44 10.93 44.27 -36.37
C ASP A 44 11.51 44.54 -34.97
N VAL A 45 12.39 45.56 -34.87
CA VAL A 45 12.94 45.99 -33.54
C VAL A 45 11.89 46.73 -32.71
N LYS A 46 10.95 47.44 -33.38
CA LYS A 46 9.89 48.13 -32.72
C LYS A 46 8.83 47.16 -32.20
N ASP A 47 8.50 46.19 -33.04
CA ASP A 47 7.55 45.13 -32.69
C ASP A 47 8.11 44.24 -31.58
N LEU A 48 9.44 43.98 -31.59
CA LEU A 48 10.11 43.23 -30.52
C LEU A 48 10.11 44.03 -29.20
N ARG A 49 10.24 45.37 -29.25
CA ARG A 49 10.13 46.21 -28.03
C ARG A 49 8.72 46.25 -27.48
N GLU A 50 7.71 46.28 -28.32
CA GLU A 50 6.33 46.18 -27.88
C GLU A 50 6.03 44.80 -27.29
N LEU A 51 6.55 43.73 -27.91
CA LEU A 51 6.42 42.38 -27.39
C LEU A 51 7.10 42.22 -26.03
N VAL A 52 8.32 42.76 -25.88
CA VAL A 52 9.05 42.71 -24.60
C VAL A 52 8.34 43.54 -23.53
N SER A 53 7.76 44.72 -23.90
CA SER A 53 7.01 45.52 -22.95
C SER A 53 5.71 44.81 -22.52
N ALA A 54 5.03 44.15 -23.46
CA ALA A 54 3.85 43.34 -23.15
C ALA A 54 4.20 42.14 -22.27
N GLN A 55 5.34 41.49 -22.54
CA GLN A 55 5.84 40.41 -21.67
C GLN A 55 6.21 40.91 -20.26
N GLN A 56 6.80 42.11 -20.16
CA GLN A 56 7.09 42.67 -18.85
C GLN A 56 5.82 43.02 -18.06
N GLN A 57 4.78 43.54 -18.75
CA GLN A 57 3.46 43.77 -18.11
C GLN A 57 2.82 42.45 -17.68
N GLN A 58 2.94 41.41 -18.48
CA GLN A 58 2.43 40.07 -18.15
C GLN A 58 3.17 39.46 -16.94
N LEU A 59 4.47 39.66 -16.89
CA LEU A 59 5.29 39.22 -15.74
C LEU A 59 4.97 40.00 -14.45
N GLN A 60 4.67 41.31 -14.58
CA GLN A 60 4.21 42.08 -13.44
C GLN A 60 2.83 41.63 -12.94
N ALA A 61 1.91 41.37 -13.86
CA ALA A 61 0.60 40.84 -13.52
C ALA A 61 0.70 39.45 -12.84
N GLN A 62 1.59 38.58 -13.34
CA GLN A 62 1.85 37.28 -12.70
C GLN A 62 2.47 37.42 -11.29
N ARG A 63 3.37 38.40 -11.09
CA ARG A 63 3.92 38.68 -9.75
C ARG A 63 2.84 39.17 -8.79
N GLN A 64 1.96 40.05 -9.23
CA GLN A 64 0.83 40.52 -8.41
C GLN A 64 -0.13 39.38 -8.06
N GLN A 65 -0.39 38.46 -9.01
CA GLN A 65 -1.18 37.27 -8.73
C GLN A 65 -0.50 36.32 -7.74
N MET A 66 0.83 36.15 -7.87
CA MET A 66 1.61 35.34 -6.94
C MET A 66 1.62 35.91 -5.52
N ASP A 67 1.71 37.23 -5.40
CA ASP A 67 1.68 37.89 -4.09
C ASP A 67 0.27 37.83 -3.46
N ALA A 68 -0.77 37.90 -4.27
CA ALA A 68 -2.14 37.67 -3.81
C ALA A 68 -2.38 36.23 -3.33
N ILE A 69 -1.84 35.25 -4.07
CA ILE A 69 -1.88 33.83 -3.67
C ILE A 69 -1.08 33.61 -2.38
N LYS A 70 0.11 34.21 -2.25
CA LYS A 70 0.89 34.14 -1.02
C LYS A 70 0.12 34.72 0.18
N SER A 71 -0.54 35.87 -0.02
CA SER A 71 -1.34 36.49 1.03
C SER A 71 -2.52 35.60 1.45
N GLN A 72 -3.20 34.99 0.48
CA GLN A 72 -4.29 34.04 0.76
C GLN A 72 -3.78 32.74 1.43
N LEU A 73 -2.61 32.27 1.01
CA LEU A 73 -1.97 31.11 1.64
C LEU A 73 -1.60 31.40 3.10
N GLN A 74 -1.10 32.61 3.36
CA GLN A 74 -0.77 33.06 4.73
C GLN A 74 -2.05 33.14 5.58
N GLN A 75 -3.13 33.70 5.05
CA GLN A 75 -4.44 33.73 5.74
C GLN A 75 -5.01 32.33 6.02
N LEU A 76 -4.81 31.37 5.10
CA LEU A 76 -5.19 29.98 5.30
C LEU A 76 -4.31 29.30 6.36
N LEU A 77 -3.01 29.64 6.38
CA LEU A 77 -2.08 29.13 7.38
C LEU A 77 -2.43 29.64 8.78
N ASP A 78 -2.74 30.94 8.89
CA ASP A 78 -3.16 31.57 10.13
C ASP A 78 -4.50 31.02 10.62
N ALA A 79 -5.46 30.79 9.71
CA ALA A 79 -6.73 30.13 10.02
C ALA A 79 -6.54 28.69 10.47
N THR A 80 -5.59 27.96 9.86
CA THR A 80 -5.24 26.59 10.26
C THR A 80 -4.54 26.56 11.62
N GLN A 81 -3.69 27.56 11.91
CA GLN A 81 -3.08 27.69 13.23
C GLN A 81 -4.11 28.03 14.32
N GLN A 82 -5.10 28.89 14.00
CA GLN A 82 -6.20 29.17 14.91
C GLN A 82 -7.10 27.95 15.13
N ALA A 83 -7.35 27.15 14.09
CA ALA A 83 -8.08 25.89 14.19
C ALA A 83 -7.30 24.85 15.03
N ASN A 84 -5.97 24.80 14.89
CA ASN A 84 -5.12 23.94 15.73
C ASN A 84 -5.08 24.40 17.20
N ALA A 85 -5.07 25.72 17.43
CA ALA A 85 -5.17 26.26 18.79
C ALA A 85 -6.56 26.00 19.42
N ALA A 86 -7.63 26.04 18.59
CA ALA A 86 -8.95 25.64 19.02
C ALA A 86 -9.05 24.12 19.29
N ALA A 87 -8.40 23.31 18.43
CA ALA A 87 -8.31 21.86 18.64
C ALA A 87 -7.52 21.52 19.92
N GLN A 88 -6.44 22.25 20.21
CA GLN A 88 -5.71 22.10 21.48
C GLN A 88 -6.53 22.49 22.69
N LYS A 89 -7.40 23.51 22.57
CA LYS A 89 -8.37 23.85 23.63
C LYS A 89 -9.41 22.76 23.84
N VAL A 90 -9.87 22.13 22.76
CA VAL A 90 -10.80 20.99 22.86
C VAL A 90 -10.12 19.79 23.49
N GLN A 91 -8.83 19.53 23.14
CA GLN A 91 -8.04 18.46 23.73
C GLN A 91 -7.82 18.65 25.24
N SER A 92 -7.46 19.88 25.67
CA SER A 92 -7.29 20.18 27.10
C SER A 92 -8.62 20.11 27.88
N SER A 93 -9.74 20.36 27.21
CA SER A 93 -11.07 20.21 27.81
C SER A 93 -11.44 18.73 27.97
N ALA A 94 -11.01 17.86 27.04
CA ALA A 94 -11.19 16.41 27.15
C ALA A 94 -10.30 15.82 28.27
N ASP A 95 -9.07 16.33 28.44
CA ASP A 95 -8.16 15.92 29.51
C ASP A 95 -8.67 16.35 30.89
N GLN A 96 -9.29 17.52 30.97
CA GLN A 96 -9.98 17.97 32.21
C GLN A 96 -11.25 17.17 32.51
N ALA A 97 -12.00 16.76 31.48
CA ALA A 97 -13.18 15.93 31.63
C ALA A 97 -12.81 14.51 32.11
N GLN A 98 -11.63 14.01 31.74
CA GLN A 98 -11.14 12.70 32.17
C GLN A 98 -10.70 12.68 33.65
N ASN A 99 -10.18 13.80 34.15
CA ASN A 99 -9.85 13.95 35.59
C ASN A 99 -11.10 14.06 36.49
N THR A 100 -12.23 14.35 35.87
CA THR A 100 -13.54 14.38 36.59
C THR A 100 -14.29 13.03 36.44
N ALA A 101 -13.64 12.00 35.90
CA ALA A 101 -14.26 10.75 35.45
C ALA A 101 -14.66 9.74 36.56
N THR A 102 -14.55 10.09 37.81
CA THR A 102 -15.33 9.39 38.88
C THR A 102 -16.84 9.68 38.74
N GLN A 103 -17.21 10.62 37.89
CA GLN A 103 -18.61 10.88 37.48
C GLN A 103 -18.86 10.41 36.03
N ALA A 104 -18.03 9.53 35.51
CA ALA A 104 -17.86 9.25 34.06
C ALA A 104 -19.00 8.47 33.40
N GLN A 105 -20.00 8.02 34.09
CA GLN A 105 -21.12 7.34 33.42
C GLN A 105 -22.08 8.30 32.71
N GLN A 106 -22.04 9.60 33.07
CA GLN A 106 -22.82 10.64 32.42
C GLN A 106 -22.07 11.29 31.21
N SER A 107 -20.73 11.18 31.16
CA SER A 107 -19.92 11.86 30.16
C SER A 107 -19.90 11.16 28.78
N ALA A 108 -20.20 9.86 28.69
CA ALA A 108 -20.22 9.14 27.41
C ALA A 108 -21.37 9.61 26.49
N THR A 109 -22.50 9.98 27.09
CA THR A 109 -23.65 10.53 26.34
C THR A 109 -23.39 11.95 25.85
N GLU A 110 -22.60 12.73 26.58
CA GLU A 110 -22.25 14.11 26.25
C GLU A 110 -21.22 14.18 25.11
N ALA A 111 -20.26 13.24 25.06
CA ALA A 111 -19.29 13.15 23.97
C ALA A 111 -19.96 12.77 22.63
N GLN A 112 -20.95 11.89 22.67
CA GLN A 112 -21.72 11.52 21.49
C GLN A 112 -22.52 12.70 20.95
N ARG A 113 -23.18 13.46 21.86
CA ARG A 113 -23.94 14.67 21.52
C ARG A 113 -23.04 15.78 20.92
N LEU A 114 -21.78 15.89 21.41
CA LEU A 114 -20.81 16.85 20.87
C LEU A 114 -20.27 16.45 19.48
N ALA A 115 -20.12 15.15 19.21
CA ALA A 115 -19.75 14.65 17.89
C ALA A 115 -20.88 14.91 16.87
N ASP A 116 -22.12 14.67 17.25
CA ASP A 116 -23.29 14.97 16.42
C ASP A 116 -23.46 16.49 16.20
N GLN A 117 -23.17 17.28 17.23
CA GLN A 117 -23.20 18.75 17.14
C GLN A 117 -22.05 19.32 16.30
N ALA A 118 -20.84 18.70 16.34
CA ALA A 118 -19.73 19.06 15.45
C ALA A 118 -20.04 18.73 13.98
N SER A 119 -20.76 17.66 13.72
CA SER A 119 -21.26 17.29 12.39
C SER A 119 -22.32 18.30 11.90
N ALA A 120 -23.24 18.72 12.76
CA ALA A 120 -24.25 19.74 12.45
C ALA A 120 -23.61 21.11 12.17
N ASN A 121 -22.63 21.52 12.97
CA ASN A 121 -21.89 22.78 12.78
C ASN A 121 -21.03 22.76 11.49
N ALA A 122 -20.54 21.58 11.05
CA ALA A 122 -19.84 21.42 9.77
C ALA A 122 -20.80 21.60 8.58
N VAL A 123 -22.05 21.16 8.71
CA VAL A 123 -23.10 21.38 7.70
C VAL A 123 -23.53 22.87 7.67
N GLU A 124 -23.63 23.50 8.82
CA GLU A 124 -23.98 24.92 8.95
C GLU A 124 -22.86 25.83 8.44
N ALA A 125 -21.58 25.50 8.74
CA ALA A 125 -20.42 26.17 8.17
C ALA A 125 -20.37 26.01 6.64
N LYS A 126 -20.75 24.84 6.12
CA LYS A 126 -20.84 24.59 4.67
C LYS A 126 -21.94 25.41 4.01
N THR A 127 -23.04 25.65 4.73
CA THR A 127 -24.18 26.47 4.26
C THR A 127 -23.83 27.97 4.31
N ALA A 128 -23.15 28.43 5.38
CA ALA A 128 -22.68 29.80 5.51
C ALA A 128 -21.62 30.16 4.45
N LEU A 129 -20.74 29.21 4.10
CA LEU A 129 -19.75 29.38 3.02
C LEU A 129 -20.45 29.59 1.65
N SER A 130 -21.58 28.93 1.45
CA SER A 130 -22.37 29.08 0.19
C SER A 130 -23.07 30.43 0.06
N ILE A 131 -23.39 31.08 1.18
CA ILE A 131 -24.09 32.38 1.22
C ILE A 131 -23.12 33.55 0.99
N VAL A 132 -21.85 33.44 1.44
CA VAL A 132 -20.82 34.48 1.23
C VAL A 132 -20.38 34.56 -0.24
N ASN A 133 -20.43 33.42 -0.96
CA ASN A 133 -20.05 33.35 -2.37
C ASN A 133 -21.05 33.98 -3.35
N GLY A 134 -22.21 34.40 -2.88
CA GLY A 134 -23.26 34.98 -3.74
C GLY A 134 -23.02 36.41 -4.23
N LYS A 135 -22.00 37.10 -3.76
CA LYS A 135 -21.81 38.56 -4.03
C LYS A 135 -20.58 38.97 -4.85
N SER A 136 -19.80 38.05 -5.34
CA SER A 136 -18.59 38.38 -6.12
C SER A 136 -18.54 37.59 -7.43
N GLN A 137 -19.58 37.65 -8.24
CA GLN A 137 -19.82 36.63 -9.26
C GLN A 137 -19.17 36.80 -10.64
N GLU A 138 -18.51 37.87 -11.02
CA GLU A 138 -18.00 37.99 -12.40
C GLU A 138 -16.47 37.95 -12.53
N GLU A 139 -15.71 38.50 -11.62
CA GLU A 139 -14.23 38.35 -11.64
C GLU A 139 -13.73 37.03 -11.08
N ASN A 140 -14.55 36.40 -10.24
CA ASN A 140 -14.18 35.14 -9.59
C ASN A 140 -14.40 33.86 -10.45
N LYS A 141 -15.05 33.95 -11.63
CA LYS A 141 -15.32 32.74 -12.44
C LYS A 141 -14.07 31.98 -12.89
N LYS A 142 -13.00 32.68 -13.21
CA LYS A 142 -11.72 32.00 -13.58
C LYS A 142 -10.94 31.51 -12.36
N ILE A 143 -10.99 32.31 -11.28
CA ILE A 143 -10.32 31.95 -10.01
C ILE A 143 -11.10 30.84 -9.29
N SER A 144 -12.45 30.93 -9.28
CA SER A 144 -13.30 29.89 -8.69
C SER A 144 -13.25 28.57 -9.48
N ALA A 145 -13.14 28.62 -10.82
CA ALA A 145 -12.94 27.40 -11.61
C ALA A 145 -11.58 26.73 -11.30
N LEU A 146 -10.52 27.52 -11.09
CA LEU A 146 -9.21 27.02 -10.68
C LEU A 146 -9.22 26.53 -9.22
N GLN A 147 -9.91 27.24 -8.34
CA GLN A 147 -10.10 26.83 -6.94
C GLN A 147 -11.00 25.60 -6.82
N ASP A 148 -12.03 25.47 -7.64
CA ASP A 148 -12.88 24.28 -7.71
C ASP A 148 -12.09 23.06 -8.21
N VAL A 149 -11.22 23.26 -9.21
CA VAL A 149 -10.34 22.21 -9.71
C VAL A 149 -9.31 21.82 -8.63
N LEU A 150 -8.62 22.80 -8.03
CA LEU A 150 -7.62 22.55 -6.99
C LEU A 150 -8.24 22.01 -5.68
N GLY A 151 -9.44 22.46 -5.31
CA GLY A 151 -10.15 21.97 -4.13
C GLY A 151 -10.70 20.54 -4.26
N ARG A 152 -10.84 20.03 -5.49
CA ARG A 152 -11.24 18.63 -5.75
C ARG A 152 -10.10 17.64 -5.60
N PHE A 153 -8.84 18.10 -5.73
CA PHE A 153 -7.67 17.25 -5.70
C PHE A 153 -6.87 17.46 -4.43
N ARG A 154 -6.51 16.35 -3.81
CA ARG A 154 -5.63 16.29 -2.66
C ARG A 154 -4.30 15.70 -3.10
N PHE A 155 -3.24 16.44 -2.86
CA PHE A 155 -1.87 15.97 -3.00
C PHE A 155 -1.39 15.40 -1.68
N ALA A 156 -0.81 14.22 -1.72
CA ALA A 156 -0.29 13.55 -0.55
C ALA A 156 0.93 12.71 -0.90
N GLY A 157 1.81 12.51 0.06
CA GLY A 157 2.98 11.70 -0.17
C GLY A 157 3.76 11.44 1.09
N ASP A 158 4.83 10.67 0.95
CA ASP A 158 5.80 10.46 2.02
C ASP A 158 7.22 10.33 1.48
N ILE A 159 8.16 10.72 2.34
CA ILE A 159 9.58 10.44 2.18
C ILE A 159 10.00 9.63 3.40
N ARG A 160 10.60 8.45 3.17
CA ARG A 160 11.17 7.60 4.20
C ARG A 160 12.66 7.45 3.98
N VAL A 161 13.44 7.67 5.03
CA VAL A 161 14.85 7.29 5.09
C VAL A 161 14.96 6.14 6.07
N ARG A 162 15.58 5.05 5.67
CA ARG A 162 15.72 3.82 6.44
C ARG A 162 17.19 3.40 6.56
N GLY A 163 17.64 3.11 7.77
CA GLY A 163 18.87 2.37 8.04
C GLY A 163 18.53 0.93 8.43
N GLU A 164 19.21 -0.04 7.85
CA GLU A 164 19.00 -1.48 8.15
C GLU A 164 20.31 -2.19 8.41
N SER A 165 20.30 -3.06 9.41
CA SER A 165 21.40 -3.95 9.74
C SER A 165 20.89 -5.39 9.87
N PHE A 166 21.60 -6.33 9.22
CA PHE A 166 21.31 -7.75 9.23
C PHE A 166 22.47 -8.48 9.90
N PHE A 167 22.16 -9.33 10.89
CA PHE A 167 23.11 -10.16 11.61
C PHE A 167 22.65 -11.61 11.51
N GLN A 168 23.35 -12.40 10.71
CA GLN A 168 22.91 -13.76 10.39
C GLN A 168 23.39 -14.80 11.42
N GLY A 169 24.46 -14.49 12.16
CA GLY A 169 24.92 -15.33 13.28
C GLY A 169 25.60 -16.64 12.89
N CYS A 170 25.88 -16.88 11.61
CA CYS A 170 26.69 -18.01 11.14
C CYS A 170 28.07 -17.54 10.70
N ALA A 171 29.10 -18.40 10.82
CA ALA A 171 30.50 -18.06 10.54
C ALA A 171 30.74 -17.70 9.06
N ALA A 172 29.95 -18.22 8.13
CA ALA A 172 30.05 -17.99 6.69
C ALA A 172 29.05 -16.94 6.17
N CYS A 173 28.17 -16.41 7.02
CA CYS A 173 27.14 -15.48 6.62
C CYS A 173 27.60 -14.03 6.86
N PRO A 174 27.75 -13.21 5.84
CA PRO A 174 28.15 -11.81 6.03
C PRO A 174 27.06 -11.01 6.71
N ASP A 175 27.43 -10.20 7.68
CA ASP A 175 26.58 -9.15 8.17
C ASP A 175 26.41 -8.08 7.08
N ARG A 176 25.21 -7.50 7.00
CA ARG A 176 24.89 -6.51 5.99
C ARG A 176 24.31 -5.25 6.62
N ASN A 177 24.85 -4.10 6.23
CA ASN A 177 24.30 -2.80 6.56
C ASN A 177 23.92 -2.08 5.28
N ARG A 178 22.75 -1.44 5.25
CA ARG A 178 22.31 -0.64 4.10
C ARG A 178 21.48 0.57 4.50
N GLY A 179 21.58 1.64 3.72
CA GLY A 179 20.66 2.77 3.72
C GLY A 179 19.65 2.62 2.60
N ARG A 180 18.38 2.96 2.85
CA ARG A 180 17.32 2.95 1.85
C ARG A 180 16.53 4.25 1.86
N ILE A 181 15.99 4.62 0.73
CA ILE A 181 15.05 5.73 0.59
C ILE A 181 13.76 5.25 -0.06
N ARG A 182 12.65 5.85 0.33
CA ARG A 182 11.36 5.75 -0.35
C ARG A 182 10.80 7.14 -0.56
N VAL A 183 10.30 7.40 -1.75
CA VAL A 183 9.51 8.59 -2.07
C VAL A 183 8.22 8.14 -2.73
N ARG A 184 7.09 8.57 -2.20
CA ARG A 184 5.77 8.37 -2.81
C ARG A 184 5.10 9.72 -2.95
N PHE A 185 4.47 9.94 -4.09
CA PHE A 185 3.70 11.14 -4.38
C PHE A 185 2.44 10.75 -5.12
N GLY A 186 1.31 11.26 -4.68
CA GLY A 186 0.03 10.97 -5.28
C GLY A 186 -0.90 12.16 -5.32
N VAL A 187 -1.88 12.03 -6.17
CA VAL A 187 -3.04 12.91 -6.25
C VAL A 187 -4.28 12.05 -6.26
N ASP A 188 -5.22 12.35 -5.40
CA ASP A 188 -6.56 11.78 -5.40
C ASP A 188 -7.60 12.90 -5.32
N GLY A 189 -8.79 12.66 -5.87
CA GLY A 189 -9.81 13.68 -5.87
C GLY A 189 -11.16 13.22 -6.42
N LYS A 190 -12.15 14.09 -6.24
CA LYS A 190 -13.48 13.90 -6.81
C LYS A 190 -13.47 14.23 -8.29
N LEU A 191 -13.68 13.20 -9.12
CA LEU A 191 -13.87 13.36 -10.57
C LEU A 191 -15.29 13.87 -10.88
N SER A 192 -16.27 13.39 -10.10
CA SER A 192 -17.67 13.87 -10.12
C SER A 192 -18.30 13.67 -8.73
N GLU A 193 -19.61 13.87 -8.61
CA GLU A 193 -20.34 13.63 -7.34
C GLU A 193 -20.24 12.18 -6.88
N ASP A 194 -20.24 11.24 -7.80
CA ASP A 194 -20.23 9.80 -7.53
C ASP A 194 -18.87 9.13 -7.80
N PHE A 195 -17.91 9.83 -8.41
CA PHE A 195 -16.63 9.25 -8.78
C PHE A 195 -15.46 9.90 -8.06
N VAL A 196 -14.60 9.06 -7.50
CA VAL A 196 -13.28 9.42 -6.96
C VAL A 196 -12.23 8.70 -7.78
N GLY A 197 -11.10 9.33 -8.04
CA GLY A 197 -9.98 8.69 -8.70
C GLY A 197 -8.66 9.16 -8.11
N GLY A 198 -7.62 8.38 -8.34
CA GLY A 198 -6.30 8.71 -7.85
C GLY A 198 -5.17 8.10 -8.68
N LEU A 199 -4.03 8.76 -8.60
CA LEU A 199 -2.77 8.32 -9.21
C LEU A 199 -1.67 8.48 -8.16
N VAL A 200 -0.83 7.44 -8.00
CA VAL A 200 0.33 7.47 -7.11
C VAL A 200 1.55 6.96 -7.86
N ILE A 201 2.65 7.69 -7.74
CA ILE A 201 3.98 7.23 -8.19
C ILE A 201 4.85 6.95 -6.97
N ALA A 202 5.72 5.96 -7.07
CA ALA A 202 6.63 5.55 -6.02
C ALA A 202 8.01 5.20 -6.57
N THR A 203 9.03 5.37 -5.73
CA THR A 203 10.35 4.76 -5.97
C THR A 203 10.26 3.25 -5.80
N GLY A 204 11.23 2.52 -6.34
CA GLY A 204 11.35 1.07 -6.21
C GLY A 204 11.75 0.40 -7.53
N SER A 205 11.98 -0.89 -7.49
CA SER A 205 12.18 -1.69 -8.70
C SER A 205 10.82 -1.93 -9.37
N LEU A 206 10.74 -1.73 -10.68
CA LEU A 206 9.49 -1.95 -11.43
C LEU A 206 9.05 -3.43 -11.44
N GLY A 207 9.98 -4.36 -11.22
CA GLY A 207 9.69 -5.79 -11.13
C GLY A 207 9.46 -6.31 -9.71
N ASP A 208 9.49 -5.46 -8.69
CA ASP A 208 9.26 -5.84 -7.29
C ASP A 208 8.00 -5.18 -6.75
N PRO A 209 6.86 -5.90 -6.68
CA PRO A 209 5.61 -5.35 -6.17
C PRO A 209 5.59 -5.18 -4.65
N THR A 210 6.53 -5.82 -3.93
CA THR A 210 6.53 -5.87 -2.46
C THR A 210 7.37 -4.77 -1.81
N SER A 211 8.10 -3.96 -2.59
CA SER A 211 8.94 -2.90 -2.01
C SER A 211 9.02 -1.64 -2.85
N THR A 212 8.58 -0.54 -2.28
CA THR A 212 8.79 0.82 -2.81
C THR A 212 10.11 1.44 -2.36
N ASN A 213 10.98 0.69 -1.65
CA ASN A 213 12.27 1.17 -1.20
C ASN A 213 13.35 1.00 -2.28
N THR A 214 14.27 1.96 -2.33
CA THR A 214 15.49 1.90 -3.13
C THR A 214 16.72 1.96 -2.25
N THR A 215 17.71 1.10 -2.48
CA THR A 215 18.95 1.06 -1.71
C THR A 215 19.91 2.14 -2.20
N LEU A 216 20.54 2.85 -1.25
CA LEU A 216 21.51 3.90 -1.51
C LEU A 216 22.91 3.28 -1.76
N SER A 217 23.14 2.70 -2.94
CA SER A 217 24.35 1.93 -3.21
C SER A 217 24.96 2.09 -4.62
N ASN A 218 24.31 2.81 -5.53
CA ASN A 218 24.65 2.78 -6.96
C ASN A 218 25.39 4.04 -7.42
N PHE A 219 26.53 4.39 -6.80
CA PHE A 219 27.42 5.46 -7.29
C PHE A 219 26.68 6.77 -7.64
N PHE A 220 25.68 7.16 -6.82
CA PHE A 220 24.82 8.34 -7.01
C PHE A 220 23.95 8.30 -8.28
N ASN A 221 23.72 7.12 -8.86
CA ASN A 221 22.80 6.97 -9.99
C ASN A 221 21.37 7.37 -9.60
N ARG A 222 20.59 7.75 -10.62
CA ARG A 222 19.18 8.09 -10.44
C ARG A 222 18.39 6.82 -10.13
N HIS A 223 17.42 6.94 -9.23
CA HIS A 223 16.52 5.85 -8.86
C HIS A 223 15.29 5.81 -9.77
N THR A 224 14.75 4.60 -9.96
CA THR A 224 13.55 4.35 -10.74
C THR A 224 12.31 4.84 -9.99
N ILE A 225 11.37 5.41 -10.74
CA ILE A 225 10.04 5.80 -10.27
C ILE A 225 9.03 5.13 -11.19
N GLY A 226 8.02 4.48 -10.60
CA GLY A 226 6.96 3.79 -11.33
C GLY A 226 5.56 4.21 -10.90
N LEU A 227 4.56 3.82 -11.71
CA LEU A 227 3.15 3.94 -11.36
C LEU A 227 2.83 2.91 -10.27
N ASP A 228 2.55 3.40 -9.07
CA ASP A 228 2.22 2.58 -7.90
C ASP A 228 0.71 2.32 -7.79
N ARG A 229 -0.12 3.32 -8.11
CA ARG A 229 -1.58 3.23 -8.17
C ARG A 229 -2.13 4.06 -9.31
N GLY A 230 -3.22 3.58 -9.91
CA GLY A 230 -4.04 4.29 -10.87
C GLY A 230 -5.43 3.69 -10.85
N TYR A 231 -6.41 4.36 -10.23
CA TYR A 231 -7.72 3.78 -9.95
C TYR A 231 -8.86 4.77 -10.07
N ILE A 232 -10.05 4.21 -10.25
CA ILE A 232 -11.32 4.91 -10.17
C ILE A 232 -12.23 4.14 -9.22
N THR A 233 -12.94 4.89 -8.35
CA THR A 233 -13.93 4.35 -7.44
C THR A 233 -15.27 5.04 -7.69
N TYR A 234 -16.30 4.26 -7.93
CA TYR A 234 -17.68 4.68 -7.99
C TYR A 234 -18.32 4.56 -6.61
N ASN A 235 -18.68 5.68 -6.01
CA ASN A 235 -19.34 5.81 -4.71
C ASN A 235 -20.64 6.60 -4.89
N PRO A 236 -21.74 5.94 -5.28
CA PRO A 236 -22.99 6.66 -5.60
C PRO A 236 -23.56 7.35 -4.36
N THR A 237 -23.83 8.62 -4.49
CA THR A 237 -24.42 9.44 -3.42
C THR A 237 -25.79 8.93 -2.97
N ALA A 238 -26.55 8.33 -3.90
CA ALA A 238 -27.85 7.71 -3.63
C ALA A 238 -27.74 6.35 -2.89
N HIS A 239 -26.59 5.68 -2.97
CA HIS A 239 -26.38 4.35 -2.41
C HIS A 239 -25.05 4.28 -1.64
N LYS A 240 -24.98 4.99 -0.53
CA LYS A 240 -23.76 5.15 0.29
C LYS A 240 -23.18 3.82 0.81
N TRP A 241 -23.95 2.77 0.75
CA TRP A 241 -23.53 1.42 1.11
C TRP A 241 -22.70 0.72 0.02
N LEU A 242 -22.61 1.27 -1.20
CA LEU A 242 -21.92 0.69 -2.36
C LEU A 242 -20.65 1.47 -2.68
N SER A 243 -19.55 0.75 -2.92
CA SER A 243 -18.29 1.29 -3.46
C SER A 243 -17.70 0.30 -4.45
N LEU A 244 -17.53 0.70 -5.70
CA LEU A 244 -16.93 -0.12 -6.75
C LEU A 244 -15.61 0.49 -7.18
N THR A 245 -14.52 -0.23 -7.02
CA THR A 245 -13.17 0.24 -7.35
C THR A 245 -12.59 -0.60 -8.46
N GLY A 246 -11.98 0.05 -9.47
CA GLY A 246 -11.27 -0.61 -10.55
C GLY A 246 -9.93 0.06 -10.87
N GLY A 247 -8.97 -0.73 -11.33
CA GLY A 247 -7.61 -0.31 -11.68
C GLY A 247 -6.54 -0.94 -10.82
N LYS A 248 -5.49 -0.20 -10.53
CA LYS A 248 -4.43 -0.54 -9.57
C LYS A 248 -4.64 0.29 -8.31
N PHE A 249 -5.05 -0.34 -7.20
CA PHE A 249 -5.57 0.37 -6.05
C PHE A 249 -5.02 -0.19 -4.73
N ALA A 250 -5.08 0.61 -3.65
CA ALA A 250 -4.78 0.12 -2.31
C ALA A 250 -5.81 -0.92 -1.86
N TYR A 251 -5.41 -1.84 -1.00
CA TYR A 251 -6.33 -2.85 -0.46
C TYR A 251 -7.61 -2.21 0.09
N THR A 252 -8.76 -2.72 -0.35
CA THR A 252 -10.10 -2.30 0.09
C THR A 252 -10.67 -3.21 1.18
N TRP A 253 -9.97 -4.30 1.50
CA TRP A 253 -10.30 -5.30 2.52
C TRP A 253 -9.29 -5.31 3.67
N ASN A 254 -9.67 -5.91 4.78
CA ASN A 254 -8.77 -6.08 5.93
C ASN A 254 -7.71 -7.12 5.60
N ARG A 255 -6.50 -6.83 5.94
CA ARG A 255 -5.34 -7.72 5.80
C ARG A 255 -4.29 -7.42 6.85
N THR A 256 -3.36 -8.32 7.02
CA THR A 256 -2.12 -8.10 7.77
C THR A 256 -0.90 -8.36 6.88
N GLN A 257 0.27 -8.48 7.49
CA GLN A 257 1.50 -8.88 6.79
C GLN A 257 1.48 -10.33 6.28
N VAL A 258 0.56 -11.18 6.75
CA VAL A 258 0.42 -12.59 6.36
C VAL A 258 -0.09 -12.71 4.94
N THR A 259 -1.20 -12.04 4.64
CA THR A 259 -1.92 -12.17 3.36
C THR A 259 -1.42 -11.25 2.26
N GLY A 260 -0.37 -10.47 2.51
CA GLY A 260 0.29 -9.65 1.50
C GLY A 260 1.11 -8.50 2.07
N ASP A 261 2.13 -8.10 1.32
CA ASP A 261 2.97 -6.95 1.65
C ASP A 261 2.16 -5.65 1.61
N PRO A 262 2.36 -4.71 2.55
CA PRO A 262 1.67 -3.42 2.58
C PRO A 262 1.98 -2.51 1.38
N ASP A 263 3.08 -2.73 0.69
CA ASP A 263 3.45 -1.96 -0.50
C ASP A 263 2.78 -2.50 -1.78
N ILE A 264 2.17 -3.71 -1.75
CA ILE A 264 1.41 -4.26 -2.89
C ILE A 264 0.11 -3.47 -3.09
N ASN A 265 -0.12 -3.07 -4.33
CA ASN A 265 -1.38 -2.50 -4.78
C ASN A 265 -2.01 -3.46 -5.80
N PRO A 266 -3.11 -4.16 -5.45
CA PRO A 266 -3.79 -5.08 -6.35
C PRO A 266 -4.25 -4.40 -7.64
N GLU A 267 -4.24 -5.17 -8.74
CA GLU A 267 -4.80 -4.77 -10.03
C GLU A 267 -6.08 -5.56 -10.29
N GLY A 268 -7.16 -4.89 -10.69
CA GLY A 268 -8.43 -5.54 -10.96
C GLY A 268 -9.63 -4.75 -10.45
N PHE A 269 -10.53 -5.45 -9.76
CA PHE A 269 -11.79 -4.89 -9.28
C PHE A 269 -12.06 -5.26 -7.83
N SER A 270 -12.76 -4.36 -7.14
CA SER A 270 -13.26 -4.59 -5.79
C SER A 270 -14.62 -3.96 -5.61
N GLU A 271 -15.59 -4.76 -5.14
CA GLU A 271 -16.94 -4.34 -4.82
C GLU A 271 -17.14 -4.41 -3.31
N LYS A 272 -17.34 -3.27 -2.71
CA LYS A 272 -17.54 -3.14 -1.27
C LYS A 272 -18.97 -2.71 -0.96
N PHE A 273 -19.63 -3.49 -0.11
CA PHE A 273 -20.95 -3.25 0.42
C PHE A 273 -20.82 -3.02 1.92
N SER A 274 -21.23 -1.87 2.42
CA SER A 274 -21.04 -1.49 3.81
C SER A 274 -22.31 -0.85 4.38
N TRP A 275 -22.82 -1.41 5.46
CA TRP A 275 -24.02 -0.92 6.14
C TRP A 275 -23.69 -0.57 7.58
N ASP A 276 -24.07 0.62 7.97
CA ASP A 276 -24.08 1.00 9.38
C ASP A 276 -25.27 0.34 10.06
N LEU A 277 -25.00 -0.30 11.20
CA LEU A 277 -25.99 -1.05 11.95
C LEU A 277 -26.39 -0.25 13.20
N ASN A 278 -27.69 -0.07 13.39
CA ASN A 278 -28.24 0.52 14.61
C ASN A 278 -28.44 -0.54 15.72
N ILE A 279 -27.40 -1.33 15.97
CA ILE A 279 -27.38 -2.39 16.97
C ILE A 279 -26.42 -1.99 18.09
N PRO A 280 -26.76 -2.17 19.38
CA PRO A 280 -25.91 -1.73 20.50
C PRO A 280 -24.47 -2.26 20.42
N VAL A 281 -24.27 -3.48 19.97
CA VAL A 281 -22.97 -4.16 19.92
C VAL A 281 -22.33 -4.07 18.53
N ALA A 282 -23.07 -4.38 17.46
CA ALA A 282 -22.56 -4.36 16.08
C ALA A 282 -22.81 -3.00 15.43
N LYS A 283 -21.76 -2.29 15.04
CA LYS A 283 -21.83 -0.92 14.52
C LYS A 283 -21.81 -0.84 13.00
N ASN A 284 -21.23 -1.82 12.35
CA ASN A 284 -21.11 -1.85 10.89
C ASN A 284 -21.01 -3.30 10.43
N PHE A 285 -21.50 -3.57 9.25
CA PHE A 285 -21.29 -4.82 8.52
C PHE A 285 -20.76 -4.47 7.13
N THR A 286 -19.69 -5.13 6.73
CA THR A 286 -19.06 -4.92 5.43
C THR A 286 -18.87 -6.26 4.74
N PHE A 287 -19.25 -6.29 3.47
CA PHE A 287 -18.95 -7.41 2.56
C PHE A 287 -18.13 -6.84 1.39
N THR A 288 -16.98 -7.43 1.11
CA THR A 288 -16.11 -7.02 0.01
C THR A 288 -15.87 -8.21 -0.90
N LEU A 289 -16.14 -8.06 -2.18
CA LEU A 289 -15.68 -8.95 -3.23
C LEU A 289 -14.39 -8.39 -3.81
N MET A 290 -13.54 -9.27 -4.32
CA MET A 290 -12.25 -8.91 -4.92
C MET A 290 -11.91 -9.82 -6.07
N GLN A 291 -11.50 -9.22 -7.18
CA GLN A 291 -10.96 -9.91 -8.36
C GLN A 291 -9.65 -9.22 -8.72
N THR A 292 -8.54 -9.94 -8.53
CA THR A 292 -7.21 -9.42 -8.84
C THR A 292 -6.65 -10.13 -10.06
N LEU A 293 -6.19 -9.34 -11.03
CA LEU A 293 -5.59 -9.81 -12.27
C LEU A 293 -4.08 -9.65 -12.14
N PHE A 294 -3.29 -10.67 -12.42
CA PHE A 294 -1.84 -10.54 -12.33
C PHE A 294 -1.11 -11.09 -13.57
N ASN A 295 -1.76 -11.81 -14.47
CA ASN A 295 -1.22 -12.13 -15.78
C ASN A 295 -2.35 -12.45 -16.78
N GLU A 296 -2.40 -11.70 -17.88
CA GLU A 296 -3.23 -12.00 -19.05
C GLU A 296 -2.38 -12.73 -20.09
N VAL A 297 -2.92 -13.80 -20.66
CA VAL A 297 -2.24 -14.62 -21.67
C VAL A 297 -3.12 -14.76 -22.90
N THR A 298 -2.84 -14.00 -23.96
CA THR A 298 -3.63 -13.90 -25.19
C THR A 298 -4.02 -15.25 -25.83
N ALA A 299 -3.21 -16.28 -25.67
CA ALA A 299 -3.45 -17.61 -26.22
C ALA A 299 -3.29 -18.74 -25.18
N GLY A 300 -3.54 -18.45 -23.92
CA GLY A 300 -3.33 -19.39 -22.82
C GLY A 300 -4.36 -19.24 -21.72
N THR A 301 -3.98 -19.64 -20.50
CA THR A 301 -4.83 -19.54 -19.32
C THR A 301 -4.41 -18.31 -18.51
N ASP A 302 -5.34 -17.40 -18.28
CA ASP A 302 -5.13 -16.22 -17.45
C ASP A 302 -4.86 -16.59 -16.00
N SER A 303 -4.15 -15.70 -15.33
CA SER A 303 -3.83 -15.81 -13.91
C SER A 303 -4.51 -14.69 -13.14
N TYR A 304 -5.33 -15.09 -12.20
CA TYR A 304 -6.12 -14.18 -11.38
C TYR A 304 -6.44 -14.78 -10.03
N ALA A 305 -6.80 -13.93 -9.08
CA ALA A 305 -7.39 -14.38 -7.83
C ALA A 305 -8.76 -13.74 -7.65
N PHE A 306 -9.67 -14.48 -7.04
CA PHE A 306 -10.98 -13.97 -6.68
C PHE A 306 -11.37 -14.43 -5.28
N GLY A 307 -12.11 -13.59 -4.60
CA GLY A 307 -12.53 -13.92 -3.26
C GLY A 307 -13.54 -12.94 -2.69
N GLY A 308 -13.82 -13.14 -1.41
CA GLY A 308 -14.69 -12.26 -0.66
C GLY A 308 -14.30 -12.22 0.80
N GLN A 309 -14.56 -11.09 1.43
CA GLN A 309 -14.36 -10.87 2.86
C GLN A 309 -15.62 -10.34 3.50
N VAL A 310 -15.98 -10.91 4.63
CA VAL A 310 -16.97 -10.36 5.55
C VAL A 310 -16.24 -9.74 6.74
N ALA A 311 -16.63 -8.55 7.12
CA ALA A 311 -16.11 -7.88 8.30
C ALA A 311 -17.23 -7.18 9.07
N THR A 312 -17.10 -7.07 10.38
CA THR A 312 -18.03 -6.32 11.21
C THR A 312 -17.26 -5.52 12.25
N LYS A 313 -17.76 -4.35 12.60
CA LYS A 313 -17.24 -3.57 13.71
C LYS A 313 -18.12 -3.78 14.94
N VAL A 314 -17.54 -4.34 15.98
CA VAL A 314 -18.19 -4.66 17.25
C VAL A 314 -17.65 -3.72 18.33
N GLN A 315 -18.53 -3.21 19.16
CA GLN A 315 -18.14 -2.37 20.30
C GLN A 315 -18.82 -2.86 21.58
N ILE A 316 -18.01 -3.25 22.57
CA ILE A 316 -18.48 -3.74 23.88
C ILE A 316 -17.68 -3.01 24.96
N GLY A 317 -18.29 -2.04 25.60
CA GLY A 317 -17.61 -1.21 26.59
C GLY A 317 -16.31 -0.58 26.04
N PRO A 318 -15.14 -0.86 26.66
CA PRO A 318 -13.86 -0.33 26.20
C PRO A 318 -13.31 -1.04 24.95
N LEU A 319 -13.84 -2.22 24.59
CA LEU A 319 -13.38 -3.03 23.46
C LEU A 319 -14.05 -2.56 22.17
N THR A 320 -13.24 -2.27 21.18
CA THR A 320 -13.65 -2.19 19.76
C THR A 320 -12.95 -3.32 19.03
N SER A 321 -13.72 -4.22 18.44
CA SER A 321 -13.22 -5.35 17.65
C SER A 321 -13.69 -5.24 16.21
N THR A 322 -12.82 -5.61 15.27
CA THR A 322 -13.16 -5.72 13.85
C THR A 322 -12.75 -7.11 13.38
N PRO A 323 -13.56 -8.15 13.70
CA PRO A 323 -13.38 -9.46 13.12
C PRO A 323 -13.65 -9.43 11.62
N SER A 324 -12.84 -10.18 10.86
CA SER A 324 -13.06 -10.41 9.44
C SER A 324 -12.71 -11.85 9.06
N ILE A 325 -13.42 -12.36 8.08
CA ILE A 325 -13.19 -13.68 7.48
C ILE A 325 -13.09 -13.49 5.98
N MET A 326 -12.03 -13.98 5.39
CA MET A 326 -11.75 -13.91 3.96
C MET A 326 -11.63 -15.32 3.37
N LEU A 327 -12.16 -15.49 2.16
CA LEU A 327 -11.87 -16.60 1.27
C LEU A 327 -11.30 -16.04 -0.02
N LEU A 328 -10.08 -16.44 -0.40
CA LEU A 328 -9.41 -15.97 -1.60
C LEU A 328 -8.79 -17.14 -2.36
N LYS A 329 -9.25 -17.37 -3.58
CA LYS A 329 -8.75 -18.44 -4.45
C LYS A 329 -7.91 -17.88 -5.57
N TRP A 330 -6.72 -18.45 -5.76
CA TRP A 330 -5.81 -18.17 -6.86
C TRP A 330 -6.03 -19.18 -7.98
N ASN A 331 -6.15 -18.70 -9.21
CA ASN A 331 -6.25 -19.52 -10.41
C ASN A 331 -4.97 -19.37 -11.22
N ASN A 332 -4.42 -20.50 -11.65
CA ASN A 332 -3.18 -20.58 -12.41
C ASN A 332 -2.02 -19.75 -11.78
N PRO A 333 -1.69 -19.97 -10.49
CA PRO A 333 -0.62 -19.22 -9.83
C PRO A 333 0.76 -19.49 -10.43
N ASP A 334 0.94 -20.58 -11.16
CA ASP A 334 2.23 -20.97 -11.79
C ASP A 334 2.80 -19.90 -12.70
N SER A 335 1.94 -19.08 -13.32
CA SER A 335 2.38 -17.96 -14.15
C SER A 335 3.21 -16.93 -13.38
N ILE A 336 3.03 -16.80 -12.08
CA ILE A 336 3.85 -15.95 -11.20
C ILE A 336 5.30 -16.45 -11.19
N LEU A 337 5.50 -17.76 -11.03
CA LEU A 337 6.83 -18.39 -11.11
C LEU A 337 7.44 -18.25 -12.49
N GLN A 338 6.64 -18.50 -13.53
CA GLN A 338 7.09 -18.47 -14.92
C GLN A 338 7.49 -17.05 -15.33
N ALA A 339 6.72 -16.03 -14.96
CA ALA A 339 7.04 -14.64 -15.19
C ALA A 339 8.32 -14.21 -14.46
N SER A 340 8.53 -14.64 -13.23
CA SER A 340 9.75 -14.39 -12.45
C SER A 340 10.98 -15.03 -13.11
N ALA A 341 10.83 -16.26 -13.61
CA ALA A 341 11.88 -16.97 -14.34
C ALA A 341 12.30 -16.22 -15.60
N PHE A 342 11.31 -15.77 -16.37
CA PHE A 342 11.54 -15.03 -17.62
C PHE A 342 12.21 -13.67 -17.35
N ALA A 343 11.75 -12.91 -16.39
CA ALA A 343 12.34 -11.64 -15.99
C ALA A 343 13.81 -11.81 -15.55
N THR A 344 14.13 -12.89 -14.85
CA THR A 344 15.51 -13.21 -14.43
C THR A 344 16.39 -13.56 -15.63
N GLN A 345 15.89 -14.29 -16.62
CA GLN A 345 16.63 -14.59 -17.84
C GLN A 345 16.88 -13.34 -18.70
N ALA A 346 15.89 -12.48 -18.87
CA ALA A 346 16.02 -11.25 -19.63
C ALA A 346 17.09 -10.31 -19.07
N THR A 347 17.25 -10.26 -17.75
CA THR A 347 18.27 -9.43 -17.08
C THR A 347 19.69 -9.99 -17.20
N THR A 348 19.86 -11.30 -17.36
CA THR A 348 21.18 -11.92 -17.57
C THR A 348 21.69 -11.78 -19.01
N THR A 349 20.81 -11.54 -19.99
CA THR A 349 21.18 -11.41 -21.40
C THR A 349 21.41 -9.98 -21.86
N SER A 350 20.93 -8.97 -21.18
CA SER A 350 21.09 -7.56 -21.54
C SER A 350 22.22 -6.84 -20.80
N GLY A 351 23.43 -7.38 -20.86
CA GLY A 351 24.64 -6.57 -20.58
C GLY A 351 24.97 -6.29 -19.12
N GLY A 352 24.81 -7.24 -18.25
CA GLY A 352 25.78 -7.40 -17.19
C GLY A 352 25.60 -6.66 -15.88
N LEU A 353 24.48 -6.06 -15.57
CA LEU A 353 24.17 -5.72 -14.18
C LEU A 353 22.91 -6.48 -13.80
N PRO A 354 22.97 -7.38 -12.78
CA PRO A 354 21.74 -7.92 -12.22
C PRO A 354 20.92 -6.72 -11.79
N ILE A 355 19.67 -6.63 -12.25
CA ILE A 355 18.69 -5.87 -11.50
C ILE A 355 18.66 -6.60 -10.18
N SER A 356 19.38 -6.08 -9.20
CA SER A 356 19.53 -6.69 -7.91
C SER A 356 18.15 -6.76 -7.28
N GLY A 357 17.51 -7.92 -7.43
CA GLY A 357 16.57 -8.31 -6.41
C GLY A 357 17.35 -8.20 -5.11
N GLU A 358 17.08 -7.21 -4.28
CA GLU A 358 17.89 -6.92 -3.08
C GLU A 358 17.69 -7.94 -1.97
N GLY A 359 17.19 -9.15 -2.32
CA GLY A 359 17.02 -10.27 -1.42
C GLY A 359 18.23 -11.21 -1.42
N PRO A 360 18.60 -11.76 -0.27
CA PRO A 360 19.73 -12.70 -0.16
C PRO A 360 19.57 -13.98 -0.99
N GLY A 361 18.36 -14.30 -1.48
CA GLY A 361 18.09 -15.50 -2.26
C GLY A 361 18.27 -15.39 -3.76
N CYS A 362 18.44 -14.17 -4.31
CA CYS A 362 18.56 -13.94 -5.75
C CYS A 362 20.00 -13.69 -6.24
N ALA A 363 20.98 -13.70 -5.36
CA ALA A 363 22.39 -13.58 -5.72
C ALA A 363 22.87 -14.90 -6.34
N ARG A 364 22.94 -14.95 -7.67
CA ARG A 364 23.59 -16.08 -8.37
C ARG A 364 25.09 -15.99 -8.24
N GLY A 365 25.69 -17.02 -7.65
CA GLY A 365 27.08 -17.34 -7.94
C GLY A 365 27.20 -17.77 -9.40
N ALA A 366 28.16 -17.20 -10.15
CA ALA A 366 28.44 -17.60 -11.51
C ALA A 366 28.75 -19.11 -11.55
N GLY A 367 27.98 -19.89 -12.30
CA GLY A 367 28.26 -21.29 -12.57
C GLY A 367 27.32 -22.34 -11.98
N LEU A 368 26.23 -21.95 -11.30
CA LEU A 368 25.23 -22.92 -10.85
C LEU A 368 24.17 -23.15 -11.94
N PRO A 369 23.97 -24.42 -12.40
CA PRO A 369 22.86 -24.72 -13.29
C PRO A 369 21.54 -24.49 -12.56
N SER A 370 20.62 -23.79 -13.22
CA SER A 370 19.19 -23.71 -12.93
C SER A 370 18.78 -23.74 -11.46
N THR A 371 19.28 -22.82 -10.65
CA THR A 371 18.58 -22.52 -9.39
C THR A 371 17.16 -22.07 -9.73
N PRO A 372 16.15 -22.48 -8.96
CA PRO A 372 14.78 -22.02 -9.19
C PRO A 372 14.77 -20.51 -9.32
N PRO A 373 13.95 -19.98 -10.22
CA PRO A 373 13.87 -18.54 -10.45
C PRO A 373 13.51 -17.86 -9.14
N CYS A 374 14.18 -16.76 -8.83
CA CYS A 374 13.74 -15.90 -7.76
C CYS A 374 12.32 -15.45 -8.07
N ALA A 375 11.40 -15.64 -7.16
CA ALA A 375 10.11 -15.02 -7.23
C ALA A 375 10.26 -13.50 -7.29
N PHE A 376 9.20 -12.78 -7.61
CA PHE A 376 9.17 -11.32 -7.51
C PHE A 376 9.46 -10.79 -6.11
N SER A 377 9.42 -11.66 -5.09
CA SER A 377 9.83 -11.31 -3.74
C SER A 377 11.35 -11.18 -3.65
N PRO A 378 11.89 -10.07 -3.11
CA PRO A 378 13.30 -9.90 -2.84
C PRO A 378 13.85 -10.93 -1.83
N ASN A 379 12.97 -11.59 -1.09
CA ASN A 379 13.32 -12.65 -0.14
C ASN A 379 13.38 -14.04 -0.76
N GLY A 380 13.11 -14.16 -2.06
CA GLY A 380 13.18 -15.42 -2.79
C GLY A 380 11.90 -16.25 -2.71
N MET A 381 11.92 -17.42 -3.34
CA MET A 381 10.83 -18.37 -3.36
C MET A 381 10.99 -19.41 -2.26
N THR A 382 10.02 -19.51 -1.38
CA THR A 382 10.00 -20.51 -0.29
C THR A 382 8.86 -21.52 -0.40
N ASN A 383 7.88 -21.32 -1.27
CA ASN A 383 6.86 -22.33 -1.55
C ASN A 383 7.46 -23.58 -2.18
N SER A 384 6.79 -24.72 -1.98
CA SER A 384 7.11 -25.97 -2.67
C SER A 384 6.91 -25.82 -4.19
N THR A 385 7.96 -26.09 -4.95
CA THR A 385 7.95 -25.98 -6.42
C THR A 385 8.58 -27.22 -7.06
N PHE A 386 8.20 -27.49 -8.30
CA PHE A 386 8.86 -28.48 -9.14
C PHE A 386 8.98 -27.93 -10.57
N THR A 387 9.85 -28.53 -11.34
CA THR A 387 10.03 -28.19 -12.75
C THR A 387 9.52 -29.35 -13.60
N ASP A 388 8.69 -29.06 -14.60
CA ASP A 388 8.20 -30.07 -15.54
C ASP A 388 9.29 -30.53 -16.52
N ALA A 389 8.97 -31.53 -17.33
CA ALA A 389 9.89 -32.04 -18.36
C ALA A 389 10.28 -31.00 -19.43
N GLY A 390 9.50 -29.94 -19.58
CA GLY A 390 9.76 -28.79 -20.46
C GLY A 390 10.61 -27.68 -19.83
N GLY A 391 11.03 -27.86 -18.58
CA GLY A 391 11.80 -26.86 -17.82
C GLY A 391 10.97 -25.73 -17.22
N LYS A 392 9.63 -25.83 -17.23
CA LYS A 392 8.77 -24.81 -16.63
C LYS A 392 8.57 -25.04 -15.13
N PRO A 393 8.70 -24.00 -14.32
CA PRO A 393 8.44 -24.10 -12.90
C PRO A 393 6.92 -24.10 -12.60
N HIS A 394 6.54 -24.89 -11.63
CA HIS A 394 5.19 -25.03 -11.12
C HIS A 394 5.19 -25.02 -9.59
N PHE A 395 4.13 -24.48 -8.98
CA PHE A 395 3.88 -24.70 -7.58
C PHE A 395 3.44 -26.14 -7.33
N TRP A 396 3.93 -26.74 -6.26
CA TRP A 396 3.47 -28.05 -5.82
C TRP A 396 2.05 -27.98 -5.28
N SER A 397 1.78 -27.01 -4.42
CA SER A 397 0.45 -26.70 -3.89
C SER A 397 -0.29 -25.72 -4.79
N GLN A 398 -1.64 -25.71 -4.68
CA GLN A 398 -2.48 -24.62 -5.16
C GLN A 398 -2.84 -23.72 -3.99
N PHE A 399 -3.39 -22.52 -4.24
CA PHE A 399 -3.67 -21.56 -3.19
C PHE A 399 -5.14 -21.18 -3.13
N PHE A 400 -5.75 -21.51 -1.99
CA PHE A 400 -7.09 -21.11 -1.62
C PHE A 400 -7.09 -20.76 -0.13
N TYR A 401 -7.01 -19.50 0.18
CA TYR A 401 -6.92 -19.03 1.56
C TYR A 401 -8.28 -19.00 2.24
N ALA A 402 -8.31 -19.50 3.47
CA ALA A 402 -9.31 -19.15 4.47
C ALA A 402 -8.57 -18.39 5.57
N ASP A 403 -8.84 -17.10 5.69
CA ASP A 403 -8.15 -16.19 6.59
C ASP A 403 -9.14 -15.55 7.57
N VAL A 404 -8.78 -15.57 8.85
CA VAL A 404 -9.57 -15.00 9.95
C VAL A 404 -8.71 -14.01 10.71
N ILE A 405 -9.11 -12.74 10.70
CA ILE A 405 -8.42 -11.68 11.42
C ILE A 405 -9.34 -11.15 12.55
N LEU A 406 -8.81 -11.09 13.75
CA LEU A 406 -9.42 -10.41 14.89
C LEU A 406 -8.59 -9.17 15.25
N ASN A 407 -9.04 -8.01 14.81
CA ASN A 407 -8.38 -6.74 15.13
C ASN A 407 -9.12 -6.08 16.30
N ASN A 408 -8.47 -6.02 17.45
CA ASN A 408 -9.04 -5.55 18.70
C ASN A 408 -8.31 -4.32 19.21
N GLN A 409 -9.06 -3.33 19.64
CA GLN A 409 -8.56 -2.18 20.37
C GLN A 409 -9.31 -2.04 21.69
N ILE A 410 -8.56 -2.03 22.79
CA ILE A 410 -9.10 -1.87 24.13
C ILE A 410 -8.68 -0.50 24.65
N LYS A 411 -9.65 0.33 24.98
CA LYS A 411 -9.41 1.61 25.65
C LYS A 411 -8.93 1.34 27.08
N THR A 412 -7.73 1.80 27.39
CA THR A 412 -7.19 1.76 28.75
C THR A 412 -7.60 3.02 29.52
N GLY A 413 -7.32 3.08 30.81
CA GLY A 413 -7.52 4.32 31.60
C GLY A 413 -6.70 5.51 31.08
N ALA A 414 -5.63 5.27 30.32
CA ALA A 414 -4.82 6.29 29.68
C ALA A 414 -5.22 6.43 28.18
N SER A 415 -5.83 7.55 27.81
CA SER A 415 -6.37 7.78 26.45
C SER A 415 -5.33 7.67 25.33
N ARG A 416 -4.05 7.91 25.62
CA ARG A 416 -2.94 7.83 24.67
C ARG A 416 -2.32 6.44 24.57
N LEU A 417 -2.69 5.52 25.44
CA LEU A 417 -2.14 4.17 25.54
C LEU A 417 -3.21 3.08 25.36
N PRO A 418 -3.98 3.06 24.25
CA PRO A 418 -4.86 1.95 23.98
C PRO A 418 -4.03 0.67 23.83
N LEU A 419 -4.59 -0.46 24.27
CA LEU A 419 -4.05 -1.77 23.97
C LEU A 419 -4.65 -2.26 22.66
N ASN A 420 -3.80 -2.61 21.69
CA ASN A 420 -4.19 -3.19 20.42
C ASN A 420 -3.74 -4.65 20.40
N LEU A 421 -4.60 -5.53 19.91
CA LEU A 421 -4.34 -6.96 19.76
C LEU A 421 -4.90 -7.42 18.43
N VAL A 422 -4.01 -7.85 17.54
CA VAL A 422 -4.37 -8.51 16.28
C VAL A 422 -4.05 -9.99 16.43
N LEU A 423 -5.03 -10.83 16.15
CA LEU A 423 -4.88 -12.28 16.04
C LEU A 423 -5.29 -12.66 14.64
N GLU A 424 -4.52 -13.53 14.02
CA GLU A 424 -4.79 -14.02 12.68
C GLU A 424 -4.48 -15.50 12.58
N TYR A 425 -5.36 -16.17 11.87
CA TYR A 425 -5.19 -17.54 11.44
C TYR A 425 -5.54 -17.66 9.97
N GLU A 426 -4.58 -18.12 9.19
CA GLU A 426 -4.76 -18.41 7.79
C GLU A 426 -4.50 -19.90 7.53
N ASN A 427 -5.27 -20.47 6.60
CA ASN A 427 -5.10 -21.84 6.13
C ASN A 427 -5.25 -21.87 4.61
N ASN A 428 -4.25 -22.38 3.93
CA ASN A 428 -4.35 -22.72 2.52
C ASN A 428 -5.09 -24.05 2.36
N LEU A 429 -6.36 -24.00 2.03
CA LEU A 429 -7.25 -25.16 1.86
C LEU A 429 -6.85 -26.06 0.68
N SER A 430 -6.01 -25.56 -0.24
CA SER A 430 -5.56 -26.27 -1.44
C SER A 430 -4.10 -26.73 -1.35
N ALA A 431 -3.47 -26.63 -0.19
CA ALA A 431 -2.14 -27.17 0.03
C ALA A 431 -2.13 -28.70 -0.12
N LYS A 432 -1.11 -29.23 -0.80
CA LYS A 432 -0.90 -30.65 -0.96
C LYS A 432 -0.20 -31.25 0.26
N ASP A 433 -0.45 -32.53 0.51
CA ASP A 433 0.34 -33.32 1.43
C ASP A 433 1.75 -33.55 0.85
N HIS A 434 2.68 -33.87 1.72
CA HIS A 434 4.06 -34.18 1.35
C HIS A 434 4.76 -33.06 0.58
N PRO A 435 5.11 -31.95 1.26
CA PRO A 435 5.84 -30.86 0.66
C PRO A 435 7.18 -31.33 0.09
N LEU A 436 7.66 -30.63 -0.95
CA LEU A 436 8.94 -30.92 -1.55
C LEU A 436 10.08 -30.24 -0.78
N ASP A 437 11.19 -30.95 -0.62
CA ASP A 437 12.44 -30.35 -0.21
C ASP A 437 13.07 -29.51 -1.37
N PRO A 438 14.17 -28.80 -1.14
CA PRO A 438 14.83 -28.01 -2.19
C PRO A 438 15.37 -28.84 -3.37
N ALA A 439 15.57 -30.14 -3.19
CA ALA A 439 16.00 -31.08 -4.24
C ALA A 439 14.82 -31.68 -5.02
N GLY A 440 13.58 -31.34 -4.65
CA GLY A 440 12.37 -31.88 -5.26
C GLY A 440 11.94 -33.24 -4.70
N THR A 441 12.52 -33.68 -3.58
CA THR A 441 12.14 -34.92 -2.91
C THR A 441 10.88 -34.71 -2.08
N VAL A 442 9.93 -35.64 -2.18
CA VAL A 442 8.69 -35.59 -1.39
C VAL A 442 8.98 -35.99 0.07
N LEU A 443 8.68 -35.08 0.99
CA LEU A 443 8.83 -35.28 2.42
C LEU A 443 7.54 -35.83 3.03
N THR A 444 7.45 -37.13 3.21
CA THR A 444 6.22 -37.83 3.63
C THR A 444 5.88 -37.69 5.12
N ASN A 445 6.85 -37.27 5.93
CA ASN A 445 6.70 -37.14 7.38
C ASN A 445 6.22 -35.76 7.85
N LEU A 446 6.08 -34.79 6.96
CA LEU A 446 5.77 -33.42 7.33
C LEU A 446 4.29 -33.05 7.19
N GLY A 447 3.50 -33.82 6.43
CA GLY A 447 2.11 -33.47 6.14
C GLY A 447 1.97 -32.18 5.35
N LYS A 448 0.77 -31.58 5.37
CA LYS A 448 0.50 -30.29 4.74
C LYS A 448 1.24 -29.17 5.48
N GLN A 449 1.77 -28.24 4.72
CA GLN A 449 2.42 -27.03 5.23
C GLN A 449 1.56 -25.81 4.87
N SER A 450 0.36 -25.73 5.46
CA SER A 450 -0.72 -24.84 5.00
C SER A 450 -1.15 -23.77 6.00
N HIS A 451 -0.61 -23.77 7.23
CA HIS A 451 -1.13 -22.96 8.31
C HIS A 451 -0.23 -21.75 8.61
N THR A 452 -0.87 -20.61 8.86
CA THR A 452 -0.23 -19.45 9.45
C THR A 452 -0.94 -19.03 10.73
N TYR A 453 -0.17 -18.63 11.71
CA TYR A 453 -0.63 -18.07 12.97
C TYR A 453 0.13 -16.77 13.23
N MET A 454 -0.58 -15.70 13.49
CA MET A 454 0.01 -14.43 13.86
C MET A 454 -0.66 -13.83 15.10
N THR A 455 0.16 -13.24 15.94
CA THR A 455 -0.29 -12.42 17.07
C THR A 455 0.51 -11.13 17.08
N ASP A 456 -0.14 -9.98 17.08
CA ASP A 456 0.51 -8.68 17.27
C ASP A 456 -0.18 -7.96 18.43
N ILE A 457 0.59 -7.64 19.47
CA ILE A 457 0.14 -6.90 20.64
C ILE A 457 0.91 -5.59 20.75
N SER A 458 0.21 -4.49 20.93
CA SER A 458 0.87 -3.20 21.13
C SER A 458 0.14 -2.29 22.10
N LEU A 459 0.91 -1.49 22.79
CA LEU A 459 0.43 -0.47 23.71
C LEU A 459 0.78 0.91 23.14
N GLY A 460 -0.24 1.78 23.07
CA GLY A 460 -0.08 3.13 22.55
C GLY A 460 -0.65 3.34 21.16
N GLN A 461 -0.41 4.52 20.62
CA GLN A 461 -0.87 4.96 19.31
C GLN A 461 0.11 6.00 18.74
N VAL A 462 -0.04 6.37 17.45
CA VAL A 462 0.80 7.38 16.76
C VAL A 462 -0.06 8.44 16.05
N LYS A 463 -1.08 8.95 16.73
CA LYS A 463 -2.01 9.94 16.18
C LYS A 463 -1.53 11.38 16.35
N ASN A 464 -1.10 11.71 17.56
CA ASN A 464 -0.72 13.07 17.94
C ASN A 464 0.78 13.19 18.19
N LYS A 465 1.29 14.44 18.18
CA LYS A 465 2.68 14.71 18.54
C LYS A 465 3.02 14.09 19.90
N ASN A 466 4.20 13.48 19.97
CA ASN A 466 4.74 12.76 21.14
C ASN A 466 3.95 11.50 21.55
N ASP A 467 3.05 10.99 20.70
CA ASP A 467 2.49 9.67 20.90
C ASP A 467 3.59 8.63 20.64
N ILE A 468 3.55 7.57 21.45
CA ILE A 468 4.44 6.43 21.35
C ILE A 468 3.58 5.18 21.30
N GLN A 469 3.98 4.24 20.47
CA GLN A 469 3.43 2.89 20.42
C GLN A 469 4.58 1.90 20.48
N ILE A 470 4.47 0.92 21.37
CA ILE A 470 5.44 -0.18 21.51
C ILE A 470 4.68 -1.47 21.28
N GLY A 471 5.23 -2.35 20.48
CA GLY A 471 4.57 -3.60 20.15
C GLY A 471 5.52 -4.77 19.98
N TYR A 472 4.89 -5.94 20.03
CA TYR A 472 5.49 -7.22 19.78
C TYR A 472 4.57 -8.05 18.89
N ALA A 473 5.13 -8.66 17.85
CA ALA A 473 4.42 -9.61 17.01
C ALA A 473 5.18 -10.94 16.95
N TRP A 474 4.40 -12.01 16.95
CA TRP A 474 4.85 -13.37 16.74
C TRP A 474 4.15 -13.92 15.49
N LEU A 475 4.93 -14.56 14.62
CA LEU A 475 4.47 -15.18 13.39
C LEU A 475 5.05 -16.59 13.27
N ARG A 476 4.19 -17.56 13.00
CA ARG A 476 4.53 -18.91 12.55
C ARG A 476 3.79 -19.16 11.24
N GLU A 477 4.53 -19.26 10.18
CA GLU A 477 3.99 -19.43 8.83
C GLU A 477 4.63 -20.65 8.17
N GLU A 478 3.81 -21.57 7.73
CA GLU A 478 4.24 -22.78 7.04
C GLU A 478 4.54 -22.50 5.56
N GLN A 479 5.21 -23.44 4.88
CA GLN A 479 5.81 -23.22 3.56
C GLN A 479 4.81 -22.84 2.49
N ASP A 480 3.67 -23.54 2.42
CA ASP A 480 2.64 -23.37 1.39
C ASP A 480 1.36 -22.70 1.96
N ALA A 481 1.49 -22.01 3.08
CA ALA A 481 0.36 -21.31 3.67
C ALA A 481 -0.07 -20.13 2.79
N ALA A 482 0.87 -19.32 2.30
CA ALA A 482 0.63 -18.18 1.43
C ALA A 482 1.55 -18.20 0.21
N LEU A 483 1.26 -17.37 -0.79
CA LEU A 483 2.14 -17.15 -1.95
C LEU A 483 3.36 -16.32 -1.55
N ALA A 484 4.52 -16.94 -1.57
CA ALA A 484 5.80 -16.34 -1.22
C ALA A 484 6.10 -15.05 -2.01
N SER A 485 5.69 -14.97 -3.26
CA SER A 485 5.93 -13.81 -4.13
C SER A 485 5.29 -12.51 -3.65
N PHE A 486 4.24 -12.61 -2.82
CA PHE A 486 3.48 -11.45 -2.33
C PHE A 486 3.58 -11.27 -0.81
N ALA A 487 4.42 -12.07 -0.15
CA ALA A 487 4.63 -11.98 1.30
C ALA A 487 5.36 -10.69 1.69
N GLU A 488 5.28 -10.34 2.96
CA GLU A 488 5.94 -9.17 3.57
C GLU A 488 7.45 -9.18 3.33
N SER A 489 7.96 -8.18 2.63
CA SER A 489 9.37 -8.08 2.22
C SER A 489 10.36 -7.81 3.36
N ASP A 490 9.86 -7.40 4.51
CA ASP A 490 10.69 -7.13 5.70
C ASP A 490 10.93 -8.37 6.57
N GLN A 491 10.24 -9.48 6.30
CA GLN A 491 10.41 -10.75 7.02
C GLN A 491 11.76 -11.43 6.72
N ARG A 492 12.09 -12.45 7.53
CA ARG A 492 13.28 -13.29 7.34
C ARG A 492 13.26 -14.03 6.00
N ALA A 493 12.11 -14.57 5.67
CA ALA A 493 11.79 -15.23 4.42
C ALA A 493 10.32 -15.02 4.11
N PRO A 494 9.87 -15.24 2.87
CA PRO A 494 8.46 -15.05 2.51
C PRO A 494 7.50 -15.98 3.26
N THR A 495 7.83 -17.27 3.37
CA THR A 495 7.08 -18.30 4.08
C THR A 495 8.05 -19.26 4.76
N ASN A 496 7.58 -20.36 5.35
CA ASN A 496 8.38 -21.32 6.12
C ASN A 496 9.18 -20.64 7.24
N ILE A 497 8.52 -19.84 8.04
CA ILE A 497 9.17 -18.93 8.98
C ILE A 497 8.57 -19.03 10.39
N LEU A 498 9.44 -18.91 11.39
CA LEU A 498 9.09 -18.61 12.78
C LEU A 498 9.77 -17.31 13.16
N GLN A 499 9.01 -16.27 13.45
CA GLN A 499 9.53 -14.91 13.59
C GLN A 499 8.92 -14.15 14.74
N ASN A 500 9.76 -13.33 15.36
CA ASN A 500 9.38 -12.35 16.36
C ASN A 500 9.74 -10.96 15.82
N ARG A 501 8.87 -9.99 16.07
CA ARG A 501 9.08 -8.59 15.74
C ARG A 501 8.81 -7.73 16.96
N PHE A 502 9.80 -6.95 17.37
CA PHE A 502 9.64 -5.89 18.37
C PHE A 502 9.71 -4.55 17.67
N TYR A 503 8.80 -3.65 17.99
CA TYR A 503 8.79 -2.34 17.37
C TYR A 503 8.42 -1.23 18.33
N ALA A 504 8.96 -0.05 18.06
CA ALA A 504 8.61 1.19 18.72
C ALA A 504 8.40 2.29 17.67
N LEU A 505 7.28 2.99 17.79
CA LEU A 505 6.90 4.09 16.92
C LEU A 505 6.80 5.35 17.76
N TRP A 506 7.36 6.45 17.28
CA TRP A 506 7.32 7.74 17.95
C TRP A 506 6.88 8.84 16.97
N LYS A 507 5.73 9.45 17.24
CA LYS A 507 5.19 10.58 16.47
C LYS A 507 5.88 11.87 16.88
N LEU A 508 6.99 12.21 16.24
CA LEU A 508 7.81 13.39 16.57
C LEU A 508 7.06 14.71 16.32
N ARG A 509 6.31 14.77 15.21
CA ARG A 509 5.47 15.91 14.80
C ARG A 509 4.20 15.39 14.12
N ALA A 510 3.27 16.28 13.81
CA ALA A 510 2.04 15.91 13.10
C ALA A 510 2.28 15.09 11.82
N ASN A 511 3.35 15.41 11.11
CA ASN A 511 3.73 14.83 9.83
C ASN A 511 5.05 14.02 9.88
N THR A 512 5.64 13.78 11.06
CA THR A 512 6.93 13.08 11.18
C THR A 512 6.83 11.92 12.16
N LEU A 513 7.17 10.74 11.69
CA LEU A 513 7.21 9.50 12.46
C LEU A 513 8.64 8.94 12.45
N ALA A 514 9.17 8.62 13.62
CA ALA A 514 10.34 7.78 13.77
C ALA A 514 9.90 6.38 14.16
N SER A 515 10.55 5.35 13.64
CA SER A 515 10.32 3.97 14.05
C SER A 515 11.62 3.20 14.24
N TYR A 516 11.56 2.27 15.15
CA TYR A 516 12.56 1.23 15.33
C TYR A 516 11.87 -0.11 15.26
N THR A 517 12.40 -1.04 14.46
CA THR A 517 11.91 -2.41 14.37
C THR A 517 13.07 -3.38 14.48
N PHE A 518 12.90 -4.37 15.34
CA PHE A 518 13.83 -5.49 15.51
C PHE A 518 13.13 -6.79 15.15
N TRP A 519 13.62 -7.45 14.13
CA TRP A 519 13.17 -8.75 13.68
C TRP A 519 14.13 -9.83 14.17
N TYR A 520 13.55 -10.91 14.67
CA TYR A 520 14.27 -12.07 15.14
C TYR A 520 13.57 -13.34 14.67
N GLY A 521 14.12 -13.98 13.64
CA GLY A 521 13.46 -15.09 12.98
C GLY A 521 14.41 -16.17 12.49
N ARG A 522 13.85 -17.35 12.31
CA ARG A 522 14.51 -18.51 11.70
C ARG A 522 13.56 -19.21 10.75
N THR A 523 14.09 -20.10 9.92
CA THR A 523 13.29 -21.05 9.16
C THR A 523 12.47 -21.92 10.11
N LEU A 524 11.21 -22.13 9.81
CA LEU A 524 10.33 -22.99 10.61
C LEU A 524 10.73 -24.45 10.48
N ASN A 525 10.93 -24.91 9.25
CA ASN A 525 11.34 -26.27 8.93
C ASN A 525 12.53 -26.25 7.96
N SER A 526 13.72 -26.60 8.48
CA SER A 526 14.96 -26.55 7.71
C SER A 526 15.02 -27.57 6.55
N ALA A 527 14.29 -28.68 6.63
CA ALA A 527 14.19 -29.64 5.53
C ALA A 527 13.49 -29.04 4.29
N LEU A 528 12.70 -28.00 4.46
CA LEU A 528 11.95 -27.29 3.40
C LEU A 528 12.61 -25.98 2.98
N GLN A 529 13.89 -25.80 3.22
CA GLN A 529 14.60 -24.59 2.82
C GLN A 529 14.86 -24.59 1.31
N HIS A 530 14.65 -23.41 0.70
CA HIS A 530 14.94 -23.13 -0.70
C HIS A 530 16.11 -22.13 -0.83
N ALA A 531 16.09 -21.35 -1.90
CA ALA A 531 17.13 -20.38 -2.25
C ALA A 531 17.42 -19.27 -1.21
N VAL A 532 16.65 -19.20 -0.14
CA VAL A 532 16.84 -18.23 0.96
C VAL A 532 17.81 -18.71 2.05
N LEU A 533 18.40 -19.88 1.88
CA LEU A 533 19.45 -20.34 2.80
C LEU A 533 20.65 -19.38 2.79
N PRO A 534 21.11 -18.95 3.96
CA PRO A 534 22.39 -18.26 4.06
C PRO A 534 23.54 -19.12 3.51
N ALA A 535 24.55 -18.47 2.93
CA ALA A 535 25.72 -19.17 2.43
C ALA A 535 26.38 -19.99 3.55
N GLY A 536 26.69 -21.25 3.26
CA GLY A 536 27.30 -22.18 4.22
C GLY A 536 26.34 -22.98 5.10
N ILE A 537 25.02 -22.78 4.96
CA ILE A 537 24.00 -23.62 5.57
C ILE A 537 23.52 -24.65 4.56
N ASN A 538 23.59 -25.93 4.91
CA ASN A 538 23.08 -27.00 4.06
C ASN A 538 21.60 -27.25 4.31
N SER A 539 20.91 -27.79 3.31
CA SER A 539 19.52 -28.21 3.46
C SER A 539 19.41 -29.26 4.59
N GLY A 540 18.44 -29.11 5.45
CA GLY A 540 18.24 -29.98 6.62
C GLY A 540 18.99 -29.54 7.88
N GLU A 541 19.94 -28.63 7.81
CA GLU A 541 20.56 -28.04 8.99
C GLU A 541 19.67 -26.98 9.63
N VAL A 542 19.73 -26.89 10.97
CA VAL A 542 19.05 -25.81 11.69
C VAL A 542 19.84 -24.51 11.47
N GLU A 543 19.27 -23.59 10.74
CA GLU A 543 19.90 -22.29 10.52
C GLU A 543 19.86 -21.42 11.77
N PRO A 544 20.87 -20.58 11.97
CA PRO A 544 20.85 -19.59 13.04
C PRO A 544 19.77 -18.54 12.80
N HIS A 545 19.32 -17.90 13.88
CA HIS A 545 18.36 -16.82 13.78
C HIS A 545 18.96 -15.63 13.04
N LEU A 546 18.24 -15.14 12.02
CA LEU A 546 18.51 -13.84 11.45
C LEU A 546 17.98 -12.75 12.39
N ARG A 547 18.84 -11.80 12.72
CA ARG A 547 18.51 -10.56 13.41
C ARG A 547 18.57 -9.42 12.42
N ARG A 548 17.48 -8.66 12.31
CA ARG A 548 17.40 -7.47 11.45
C ARG A 548 16.95 -6.29 12.28
N MET A 549 17.66 -5.19 12.21
CA MET A 549 17.33 -3.92 12.83
C MET A 549 16.99 -2.92 11.75
N GLN A 550 15.92 -2.16 11.96
CA GLN A 550 15.48 -1.10 11.05
C GLN A 550 15.22 0.17 11.84
N PHE A 551 15.72 1.29 11.33
CA PHE A 551 15.42 2.63 11.80
C PHE A 551 14.82 3.43 10.65
N ASP A 552 13.60 3.91 10.82
CA ASP A 552 12.92 4.73 9.84
C ASP A 552 12.69 6.14 10.37
N LEU A 553 12.90 7.12 9.50
CA LEU A 553 12.35 8.46 9.63
C LEU A 553 11.42 8.71 8.45
N ILE A 554 10.15 8.95 8.73
CA ILE A 554 9.09 9.11 7.73
C ILE A 554 8.50 10.51 7.86
N TYR A 555 8.53 11.28 6.77
CA TYR A 555 7.86 12.56 6.65
C TYR A 555 6.69 12.42 5.68
N THR A 556 5.49 12.80 6.11
CA THR A 556 4.25 12.79 5.29
C THR A 556 3.82 14.22 4.98
N PHE A 557 3.32 14.49 3.80
CA PHE A 557 2.84 15.81 3.37
C PHE A 557 1.56 15.71 2.56
#